data_75fb66e02c6e04b79a117e95b01967b7
#
_entry.id   75fb66e02c6e04b79a117e95b01967b7
#
_cell.length_a   1.000
_cell.length_b   1.000
_cell.length_c   1.000
_cell.angle_alpha   90.00
_cell.angle_beta   90.00
_cell.angle_gamma   90.00
#
_symmetry.space_group_name_H-M   'P 1'
#
loop_
_entity.id
_entity.type
_entity.pdbx_description
1 polymer ?
#
loop_
_entity_poly.entity_id
_entity_poly.type
_entity_poly.pdbx_seq_one_letter_code
_entity_poly.pdbx_strand_id
1 'polypeptide(L)'
;DDAIQGFSDVLASVPNSSEALYGTGKAYEGKKEYLTSVDFYKKSLRIDSNYTKSKQSISNVAKKLYNSANQDYKNGNLEMALTKYDQVLMINSRLYQAYFQMGVLQKKMGNLTLSIENYLKALDIKKTFDKGWYNLGLAYKENGDVENAKKSFEETVRLNKKYYKAHKSLGDLFIDLEDFDDAISSFKKAVEVKSNYSAAYHGLGITYAKIGNYGKSAESLSKAVELSPKEFLSWFHLAEAYNKLNDCEAAKNAALESIDLKKNFGGGWFELGIAEYCGGKGNKNSSINHFEKARNDREWRKMAEYEIDRVRNPEKYEQ
;
A
#
# COMPACT_ATOMS: atom_id res chain seq x y z
N ASP A 1 18.58 42.81 4.07
CA ASP A 1 18.33 43.62 5.29
C ASP A 1 17.87 45.03 4.94
N ASP A 2 18.49 45.69 3.98
CA ASP A 2 18.17 47.08 3.59
C ASP A 2 16.70 47.27 3.17
N ALA A 3 16.11 46.29 2.47
CA ALA A 3 14.71 46.33 2.10
C ALA A 3 13.76 46.25 3.33
N ILE A 4 14.12 45.47 4.35
CA ILE A 4 13.32 45.38 5.58
C ILE A 4 13.42 46.71 6.33
N GLN A 5 14.63 47.29 6.44
CA GLN A 5 14.84 48.60 7.08
C GLN A 5 14.02 49.71 6.36
N GLY A 6 14.14 49.79 5.04
CA GLY A 6 13.40 50.78 4.26
C GLY A 6 11.89 50.71 4.43
N PHE A 7 11.29 49.49 4.43
CA PHE A 7 9.87 49.35 4.72
C PHE A 7 9.52 49.64 6.19
N SER A 8 10.43 49.37 7.15
CA SER A 8 10.24 49.72 8.55
C SER A 8 10.16 51.23 8.73
N ASP A 9 11.01 52.00 8.04
CA ASP A 9 11.03 53.48 8.09
C ASP A 9 9.70 54.05 7.52
N VAL A 10 9.19 53.43 6.43
CA VAL A 10 7.86 53.81 5.90
C VAL A 10 6.75 53.47 6.91
N LEU A 11 6.80 52.33 7.59
CA LEU A 11 5.80 51.95 8.60
C LEU A 11 5.91 52.82 9.87
N ALA A 12 7.09 53.35 10.20
CA ALA A 12 7.23 54.32 11.28
C ALA A 12 6.47 55.63 10.98
N SER A 13 6.48 56.05 9.72
CA SER A 13 5.76 57.24 9.25
C SER A 13 4.29 56.99 8.92
N VAL A 14 3.98 55.84 8.35
CA VAL A 14 2.62 55.42 7.95
C VAL A 14 2.32 54.00 8.44
N PRO A 15 1.94 53.83 9.73
CA PRO A 15 1.78 52.50 10.36
C PRO A 15 0.72 51.60 9.68
N ASN A 16 -0.24 52.18 9.00
CA ASN A 16 -1.35 51.46 8.34
C ASN A 16 -1.17 51.35 6.80
N SER A 17 0.08 51.30 6.32
CA SER A 17 0.35 51.11 4.91
C SER A 17 0.28 49.61 4.54
N SER A 18 -0.78 49.16 3.88
CA SER A 18 -0.88 47.80 3.38
C SER A 18 0.23 47.43 2.39
N GLU A 19 0.70 48.43 1.61
CA GLU A 19 1.78 48.25 0.65
C GLU A 19 3.14 48.09 1.33
N ALA A 20 3.46 48.88 2.35
CA ALA A 20 4.69 48.73 3.11
C ALA A 20 4.72 47.40 3.88
N LEU A 21 3.61 46.96 4.49
CA LEU A 21 3.49 45.67 5.13
C LEU A 21 3.67 44.50 4.10
N TYR A 22 3.10 44.66 2.91
CA TYR A 22 3.34 43.71 1.84
C TYR A 22 4.81 43.65 1.40
N GLY A 23 5.44 44.81 1.23
CA GLY A 23 6.86 44.93 0.89
C GLY A 23 7.77 44.26 1.93
N THR A 24 7.51 44.50 3.24
CA THR A 24 8.18 43.80 4.33
C THR A 24 8.02 42.29 4.23
N GLY A 25 6.79 41.81 3.98
CA GLY A 25 6.51 40.40 3.76
C GLY A 25 7.31 39.81 2.58
N LYS A 26 7.46 40.57 1.49
CA LYS A 26 8.29 40.15 0.34
C LYS A 26 9.77 40.07 0.69
N ALA A 27 10.29 40.99 1.50
CA ALA A 27 11.67 40.95 1.93
C ALA A 27 11.97 39.71 2.80
N TYR A 28 11.08 39.37 3.74
CA TYR A 28 11.18 38.11 4.52
C TYR A 28 11.00 36.85 3.66
N GLU A 29 10.12 36.88 2.66
CA GLU A 29 10.00 35.75 1.70
C GLU A 29 11.33 35.54 0.95
N GLY A 30 12.02 36.60 0.56
CA GLY A 30 13.35 36.52 -0.05
C GLY A 30 14.40 35.89 0.85
N LYS A 31 14.33 36.09 2.15
CA LYS A 31 15.17 35.46 3.18
C LYS A 31 14.75 34.01 3.48
N LYS A 32 13.67 33.49 2.87
CA LYS A 32 13.04 32.20 3.16
C LYS A 32 12.46 32.10 4.59
N GLU A 33 12.23 33.21 5.24
CA GLU A 33 11.53 33.31 6.52
C GLU A 33 10.01 33.32 6.27
N TYR A 34 9.50 32.17 5.84
CA TYR A 34 8.17 32.05 5.26
C TYR A 34 7.03 32.37 6.23
N LEU A 35 7.12 31.95 7.49
CA LEU A 35 6.07 32.24 8.48
C LEU A 35 6.01 33.72 8.81
N THR A 36 7.18 34.35 9.00
CA THR A 36 7.30 35.80 9.20
C THR A 36 6.72 36.57 8.01
N SER A 37 7.06 36.16 6.79
CA SER A 37 6.52 36.79 5.57
C SER A 37 4.98 36.72 5.52
N VAL A 38 4.41 35.56 5.87
CA VAL A 38 2.94 35.38 5.90
C VAL A 38 2.30 36.25 6.99
N ASP A 39 2.92 36.42 8.13
CA ASP A 39 2.41 37.32 9.17
C ASP A 39 2.28 38.76 8.65
N PHE A 40 3.32 39.27 7.97
CA PHE A 40 3.25 40.61 7.34
C PHE A 40 2.20 40.68 6.25
N TYR A 41 2.04 39.68 5.43
CA TYR A 41 0.94 39.64 4.43
C TYR A 41 -0.44 39.61 5.11
N LYS A 42 -0.61 38.89 6.23
CA LYS A 42 -1.84 38.94 7.02
C LYS A 42 -2.08 40.31 7.65
N LYS A 43 -1.05 40.98 8.16
CA LYS A 43 -1.14 42.36 8.65
C LYS A 43 -1.58 43.33 7.54
N SER A 44 -1.00 43.23 6.33
CA SER A 44 -1.46 43.95 5.14
C SER A 44 -2.95 43.76 4.86
N LEU A 45 -3.45 42.51 4.94
CA LEU A 45 -4.86 42.19 4.73
C LEU A 45 -5.80 42.66 5.85
N ARG A 46 -5.30 42.88 7.05
CA ARG A 46 -6.09 43.51 8.13
C ARG A 46 -6.37 44.97 7.86
N ILE A 47 -5.43 45.67 7.19
CA ILE A 47 -5.57 47.07 6.80
C ILE A 47 -6.46 47.17 5.54
N ASP A 48 -6.14 46.41 4.48
CA ASP A 48 -6.92 46.31 3.26
C ASP A 48 -7.26 44.86 2.96
N SER A 49 -8.49 44.45 3.30
CA SER A 49 -8.96 43.08 3.10
C SER A 49 -9.01 42.66 1.62
N ASN A 50 -8.95 43.62 0.69
CA ASN A 50 -8.98 43.42 -0.75
C ASN A 50 -7.60 43.44 -1.41
N TYR A 51 -6.49 43.60 -0.62
CA TYR A 51 -5.15 43.66 -1.16
C TYR A 51 -4.74 42.32 -1.78
N THR A 52 -5.05 42.15 -3.06
CA THR A 52 -4.91 40.89 -3.80
C THR A 52 -3.48 40.34 -3.81
N LYS A 53 -2.46 41.24 -3.85
CA LYS A 53 -1.04 40.84 -3.82
C LYS A 53 -0.70 40.03 -2.56
N SER A 54 -1.18 40.44 -1.38
CA SER A 54 -0.96 39.71 -0.13
C SER A 54 -1.68 38.37 -0.10
N LYS A 55 -2.95 38.30 -0.55
CA LYS A 55 -3.69 37.03 -0.68
C LYS A 55 -2.94 36.03 -1.56
N GLN A 56 -2.45 36.50 -2.70
CA GLN A 56 -1.74 35.66 -3.67
C GLN A 56 -0.39 35.20 -3.13
N SER A 57 0.33 36.10 -2.42
CA SER A 57 1.63 35.75 -1.81
C SER A 57 1.50 34.72 -0.71
N ILE A 58 0.48 34.81 0.16
CA ILE A 58 0.20 33.78 1.17
C ILE A 58 0.00 32.40 0.51
N SER A 59 -0.83 32.36 -0.54
CA SER A 59 -1.08 31.11 -1.28
C SER A 59 0.21 30.57 -1.93
N ASN A 60 1.03 31.45 -2.51
CA ASN A 60 2.29 31.08 -3.14
C ASN A 60 3.31 30.55 -2.12
N VAL A 61 3.41 31.17 -0.93
CA VAL A 61 4.29 30.69 0.14
C VAL A 61 3.85 29.32 0.64
N ALA A 62 2.56 29.10 0.88
CA ALA A 62 2.02 27.80 1.26
C ALA A 62 2.36 26.72 0.21
N LYS A 63 2.21 27.04 -1.09
CA LYS A 63 2.58 26.14 -2.18
C LYS A 63 4.07 25.86 -2.25
N LYS A 64 4.93 26.87 -2.05
CA LYS A 64 6.40 26.68 -2.00
C LYS A 64 6.81 25.74 -0.87
N LEU A 65 6.28 25.98 0.34
CA LEU A 65 6.53 25.11 1.49
C LEU A 65 6.05 23.68 1.27
N TYR A 66 4.84 23.51 0.75
CA TYR A 66 4.28 22.20 0.42
C TYR A 66 5.15 21.44 -0.59
N ASN A 67 5.58 22.10 -1.66
CA ASN A 67 6.46 21.49 -2.66
C ASN A 67 7.84 21.16 -2.07
N SER A 68 8.38 22.03 -1.21
CA SER A 68 9.64 21.78 -0.50
C SER A 68 9.52 20.57 0.44
N ALA A 69 8.41 20.46 1.19
CA ALA A 69 8.12 19.30 2.02
C ALA A 69 8.05 17.99 1.20
N ASN A 70 7.37 18.02 0.04
CA ASN A 70 7.34 16.87 -0.88
C ASN A 70 8.74 16.48 -1.39
N GLN A 71 9.63 17.47 -1.61
CA GLN A 71 11.00 17.20 -2.02
C GLN A 71 11.81 16.56 -0.90
N ASP A 72 11.68 17.06 0.35
CA ASP A 72 12.33 16.44 1.51
C ASP A 72 11.85 15.02 1.73
N TYR A 73 10.55 14.77 1.59
CA TYR A 73 9.99 13.41 1.64
C TYR A 73 10.64 12.48 0.60
N LYS A 74 10.79 12.95 -0.64
CA LYS A 74 11.44 12.17 -1.72
C LYS A 74 12.91 11.90 -1.43
N ASN A 75 13.60 12.84 -0.79
CA ASN A 75 15.00 12.72 -0.42
C ASN A 75 15.21 11.87 0.86
N GLY A 76 14.13 11.43 1.52
CA GLY A 76 14.20 10.69 2.77
C GLY A 76 14.34 11.54 4.04
N ASN A 77 14.30 12.86 3.93
CA ASN A 77 14.40 13.80 5.05
C ASN A 77 13.02 13.93 5.75
N LEU A 78 12.60 12.88 6.45
CA LEU A 78 11.22 12.75 6.92
C LEU A 78 10.81 13.79 7.95
N GLU A 79 11.65 14.07 8.95
CA GLU A 79 11.39 15.09 9.98
C GLU A 79 11.31 16.50 9.39
N MET A 80 12.19 16.81 8.42
CA MET A 80 12.15 18.10 7.73
C MET A 80 10.88 18.26 6.90
N ALA A 81 10.45 17.19 6.24
CA ALA A 81 9.18 17.18 5.51
C ALA A 81 8.00 17.43 6.45
N LEU A 82 7.97 16.75 7.60
CA LEU A 82 6.93 16.91 8.62
C LEU A 82 6.86 18.35 9.12
N THR A 83 7.98 18.92 9.53
CA THR A 83 8.07 20.32 9.97
C THR A 83 7.53 21.30 8.93
N LYS A 84 7.84 21.08 7.65
CA LYS A 84 7.34 21.96 6.58
C LYS A 84 5.85 21.78 6.32
N TYR A 85 5.30 20.55 6.42
CA TYR A 85 3.85 20.36 6.33
C TYR A 85 3.13 21.04 7.51
N ASP A 86 3.67 21.00 8.71
CA ASP A 86 3.14 21.75 9.85
C ASP A 86 3.14 23.27 9.58
N GLN A 87 4.23 23.81 9.03
CA GLN A 87 4.26 25.21 8.61
C GLN A 87 3.22 25.55 7.55
N VAL A 88 2.98 24.64 6.59
CA VAL A 88 1.89 24.80 5.61
C VAL A 88 0.55 24.88 6.30
N LEU A 89 0.30 24.04 7.31
CA LEU A 89 -0.97 24.01 8.05
C LEU A 89 -1.15 25.22 8.95
N MET A 90 -0.07 25.85 9.47
CA MET A 90 -0.13 27.16 10.14
C MET A 90 -0.57 28.28 9.19
N ILE A 91 -0.27 28.15 7.89
CA ILE A 91 -0.69 29.10 6.87
C ILE A 91 -2.12 28.81 6.41
N ASN A 92 -2.44 27.55 6.12
CA ASN A 92 -3.74 27.06 5.66
C ASN A 92 -4.11 25.74 6.36
N SER A 93 -4.82 25.87 7.48
CA SER A 93 -5.25 24.73 8.30
C SER A 93 -6.28 23.79 7.60
N ARG A 94 -6.84 24.20 6.46
CA ARG A 94 -7.80 23.39 5.70
C ARG A 94 -7.20 22.76 4.44
N LEU A 95 -5.87 22.68 4.33
CA LEU A 95 -5.21 22.00 3.22
C LEU A 95 -5.16 20.50 3.49
N TYR A 96 -6.22 19.76 3.11
CA TYR A 96 -6.33 18.31 3.32
C TYR A 96 -5.14 17.53 2.75
N GLN A 97 -4.52 18.00 1.66
CA GLN A 97 -3.35 17.36 1.06
C GLN A 97 -2.15 17.33 2.02
N ALA A 98 -1.96 18.38 2.85
CA ALA A 98 -0.89 18.41 3.83
C ALA A 98 -1.10 17.35 4.92
N TYR A 99 -2.30 17.27 5.50
CA TYR A 99 -2.66 16.20 6.44
C TYR A 99 -2.49 14.82 5.83
N PHE A 100 -2.95 14.62 4.59
CA PHE A 100 -2.78 13.35 3.90
C PHE A 100 -1.29 12.96 3.76
N GLN A 101 -0.44 13.88 3.35
CA GLN A 101 1.01 13.63 3.23
C GLN A 101 1.67 13.38 4.60
N MET A 102 1.24 14.08 5.64
CA MET A 102 1.67 13.78 7.02
C MET A 102 1.26 12.37 7.44
N GLY A 103 0.05 11.93 7.10
CA GLY A 103 -0.40 10.56 7.32
C GLY A 103 0.49 9.52 6.61
N VAL A 104 0.82 9.75 5.34
CA VAL A 104 1.75 8.89 4.57
C VAL A 104 3.13 8.87 5.24
N LEU A 105 3.62 10.01 5.68
CA LEU A 105 4.93 10.18 6.30
C LEU A 105 5.00 9.47 7.66
N GLN A 106 4.01 9.67 8.52
CA GLN A 106 3.90 9.01 9.83
C GLN A 106 3.83 7.49 9.69
N LYS A 107 3.08 6.98 8.70
CA LYS A 107 3.06 5.55 8.39
C LYS A 107 4.45 5.03 8.02
N LYS A 108 5.19 5.75 7.16
CA LYS A 108 6.56 5.38 6.77
C LYS A 108 7.53 5.38 7.95
N MET A 109 7.28 6.22 8.97
CA MET A 109 8.05 6.28 10.23
C MET A 109 7.61 5.21 11.25
N GLY A 110 6.58 4.40 10.94
CA GLY A 110 6.04 3.38 11.85
C GLY A 110 5.01 3.91 12.86
N ASN A 111 4.65 5.19 12.81
CA ASN A 111 3.73 5.84 13.74
C ASN A 111 2.27 5.69 13.25
N LEU A 112 1.71 4.48 13.33
CA LEU A 112 0.39 4.17 12.77
C LEU A 112 -0.74 5.01 13.37
N THR A 113 -0.73 5.26 14.68
CA THR A 113 -1.74 6.10 15.35
C THR A 113 -1.77 7.51 14.77
N LEU A 114 -0.61 8.17 14.67
CA LEU A 114 -0.51 9.51 14.08
C LEU A 114 -0.86 9.51 12.58
N SER A 115 -0.55 8.43 11.87
CA SER A 115 -0.95 8.26 10.48
C SER A 115 -2.46 8.28 10.33
N ILE A 116 -3.17 7.46 11.12
CA ILE A 116 -4.63 7.37 11.13
C ILE A 116 -5.25 8.73 11.46
N GLU A 117 -4.77 9.40 12.53
CA GLU A 117 -5.26 10.73 12.90
C GLU A 117 -5.13 11.75 11.76
N ASN A 118 -3.99 11.77 11.07
CA ASN A 118 -3.78 12.69 9.97
C ASN A 118 -4.65 12.37 8.75
N TYR A 119 -4.88 11.09 8.43
CA TYR A 119 -5.83 10.71 7.37
C TYR A 119 -7.25 11.13 7.73
N LEU A 120 -7.68 10.93 8.98
CA LEU A 120 -9.00 11.37 9.45
C LEU A 120 -9.17 12.90 9.33
N LYS A 121 -8.16 13.71 9.74
CA LYS A 121 -8.17 15.16 9.55
C LYS A 121 -8.29 15.55 8.08
N ALA A 122 -7.57 14.85 7.19
CA ALA A 122 -7.69 15.09 5.75
C ALA A 122 -9.10 14.78 5.22
N LEU A 123 -9.71 13.71 5.69
CA LEU A 123 -11.04 13.25 5.30
C LEU A 123 -12.17 14.08 5.91
N ASP A 124 -11.99 14.63 7.10
CA ASP A 124 -12.92 15.60 7.68
C ASP A 124 -13.05 16.85 6.79
N ILE A 125 -11.94 17.31 6.23
CA ILE A 125 -11.91 18.44 5.30
C ILE A 125 -12.46 18.05 3.92
N LYS A 126 -12.13 16.87 3.41
CA LYS A 126 -12.53 16.39 2.09
C LYS A 126 -13.02 14.94 2.14
N LYS A 127 -14.27 14.74 2.50
CA LYS A 127 -14.93 13.43 2.62
C LYS A 127 -14.93 12.61 1.32
N THR A 128 -14.86 13.28 0.15
CA THR A 128 -14.86 12.63 -1.17
C THR A 128 -13.47 12.26 -1.67
N PHE A 129 -12.46 12.20 -0.79
CA PHE A 129 -11.10 11.90 -1.17
C PHE A 129 -10.83 10.39 -1.12
N ASP A 130 -11.08 9.69 -2.22
CA ASP A 130 -10.94 8.24 -2.37
C ASP A 130 -9.55 7.70 -1.95
N LYS A 131 -8.47 8.38 -2.36
CA LYS A 131 -7.10 8.01 -1.94
C LYS A 131 -6.88 8.14 -0.43
N GLY A 132 -7.53 9.10 0.20
CA GLY A 132 -7.48 9.27 1.66
C GLY A 132 -8.11 8.07 2.36
N TRP A 133 -9.31 7.68 1.95
CA TRP A 133 -10.00 6.50 2.45
C TRP A 133 -9.20 5.22 2.24
N TYR A 134 -8.64 5.02 1.05
CA TYR A 134 -7.81 3.86 0.75
C TYR A 134 -6.59 3.75 1.69
N ASN A 135 -5.85 4.85 1.87
CA ASN A 135 -4.67 4.86 2.74
C ASN A 135 -5.04 4.72 4.22
N LEU A 136 -6.18 5.27 4.66
CA LEU A 136 -6.74 5.05 5.99
C LEU A 136 -7.04 3.56 6.21
N GLY A 137 -7.67 2.90 5.22
CA GLY A 137 -7.93 1.46 5.27
C GLY A 137 -6.65 0.62 5.39
N LEU A 138 -5.59 0.99 4.64
CA LEU A 138 -4.29 0.34 4.77
C LEU A 138 -3.66 0.55 6.16
N ALA A 139 -3.79 1.75 6.73
CA ALA A 139 -3.27 2.04 8.07
C ALA A 139 -4.04 1.27 9.16
N TYR A 140 -5.37 1.18 9.06
CA TYR A 140 -6.17 0.37 9.96
C TYR A 140 -5.85 -1.12 9.85
N LYS A 141 -5.71 -1.66 8.62
CA LYS A 141 -5.33 -3.06 8.42
C LYS A 141 -3.98 -3.37 9.08
N GLU A 142 -2.99 -2.51 8.92
CA GLU A 142 -1.66 -2.66 9.52
C GLU A 142 -1.71 -2.53 11.06
N ASN A 143 -2.64 -1.73 11.58
CA ASN A 143 -2.91 -1.59 13.02
C ASN A 143 -3.75 -2.74 13.61
N GLY A 144 -4.19 -3.69 12.81
CA GLY A 144 -5.05 -4.80 13.21
C GLY A 144 -6.53 -4.46 13.36
N ASP A 145 -6.95 -3.26 13.01
CA ASP A 145 -8.35 -2.82 13.07
C ASP A 145 -9.08 -3.19 11.77
N VAL A 146 -9.47 -4.46 11.70
CA VAL A 146 -10.10 -5.08 10.52
C VAL A 146 -11.41 -4.39 10.14
N GLU A 147 -12.22 -4.02 11.13
CA GLU A 147 -13.54 -3.43 10.91
C GLU A 147 -13.44 -2.04 10.26
N ASN A 148 -12.56 -1.17 10.79
CA ASN A 148 -12.36 0.16 10.21
C ASN A 148 -11.59 0.10 8.90
N ALA A 149 -10.72 -0.90 8.69
CA ALA A 149 -10.10 -1.15 7.40
C ALA A 149 -11.15 -1.47 6.33
N LYS A 150 -12.09 -2.39 6.63
CA LYS A 150 -13.21 -2.76 5.74
C LYS A 150 -14.02 -1.54 5.35
N LYS A 151 -14.54 -0.78 6.35
CA LYS A 151 -15.31 0.45 6.11
C LYS A 151 -14.57 1.44 5.22
N SER A 152 -13.28 1.60 5.44
CA SER A 152 -12.46 2.54 4.66
C SER A 152 -12.28 2.10 3.21
N PHE A 153 -12.07 0.81 2.96
CA PHE A 153 -12.00 0.28 1.60
C PHE A 153 -13.36 0.30 0.89
N GLU A 154 -14.45 0.00 1.60
CA GLU A 154 -15.82 0.12 1.08
C GLU A 154 -16.14 1.57 0.68
N GLU A 155 -15.77 2.55 1.51
CA GLU A 155 -15.94 3.95 1.19
C GLU A 155 -15.10 4.36 -0.02
N THR A 156 -13.89 3.80 -0.16
CA THR A 156 -13.05 4.02 -1.34
C THR A 156 -13.75 3.56 -2.62
N VAL A 157 -14.31 2.34 -2.63
CA VAL A 157 -14.97 1.81 -3.85
C VAL A 157 -16.34 2.44 -4.08
N ARG A 158 -17.02 2.93 -3.03
CA ARG A 158 -18.23 3.72 -3.15
C ARG A 158 -17.97 5.04 -3.88
N LEU A 159 -16.88 5.72 -3.53
CA LEU A 159 -16.46 7.00 -4.14
C LEU A 159 -15.87 6.79 -5.54
N ASN A 160 -15.13 5.69 -5.73
CA ASN A 160 -14.46 5.39 -6.98
C ASN A 160 -14.54 3.90 -7.30
N LYS A 161 -15.59 3.50 -8.02
CA LYS A 161 -15.84 2.11 -8.44
C LYS A 161 -14.67 1.51 -9.25
N LYS A 162 -13.82 2.36 -9.86
CA LYS A 162 -12.65 1.93 -10.64
C LYS A 162 -11.36 1.83 -9.80
N TYR A 163 -11.45 1.89 -8.48
CA TYR A 163 -10.28 1.78 -7.62
C TYR A 163 -9.92 0.29 -7.41
N TYR A 164 -9.30 -0.33 -8.42
CA TYR A 164 -9.00 -1.76 -8.45
C TYR A 164 -8.17 -2.25 -7.24
N LYS A 165 -7.27 -1.40 -6.69
CA LYS A 165 -6.50 -1.75 -5.49
C LYS A 165 -7.38 -1.88 -4.24
N ALA A 166 -8.43 -1.06 -4.11
CA ALA A 166 -9.36 -1.17 -2.98
C ALA A 166 -10.21 -2.43 -3.09
N HIS A 167 -10.67 -2.78 -4.29
CA HIS A 167 -11.34 -4.07 -4.52
C HIS A 167 -10.43 -5.25 -4.14
N LYS A 168 -9.15 -5.21 -4.53
CA LYS A 168 -8.18 -6.25 -4.13
C LYS A 168 -7.98 -6.30 -2.62
N SER A 169 -7.85 -5.13 -1.96
CA SER A 169 -7.67 -5.07 -0.50
C SER A 169 -8.90 -5.58 0.27
N LEU A 170 -10.11 -5.35 -0.25
CA LEU A 170 -11.34 -5.97 0.27
C LEU A 170 -11.30 -7.49 0.10
N GLY A 171 -10.88 -7.99 -1.06
CA GLY A 171 -10.73 -9.43 -1.29
C GLY A 171 -9.77 -10.08 -0.30
N ASP A 172 -8.60 -9.47 -0.06
CA ASP A 172 -7.66 -9.96 0.95
C ASP A 172 -8.28 -9.99 2.35
N LEU A 173 -8.99 -8.92 2.71
CA LEU A 173 -9.63 -8.82 4.01
C LEU A 173 -10.71 -9.88 4.20
N PHE A 174 -11.51 -10.15 3.17
CA PHE A 174 -12.52 -11.20 3.21
C PHE A 174 -11.91 -12.61 3.28
N ILE A 175 -10.71 -12.85 2.70
CA ILE A 175 -9.95 -14.10 2.94
C ILE A 175 -9.58 -14.22 4.42
N ASP A 176 -9.08 -13.13 5.03
CA ASP A 176 -8.68 -13.10 6.44
C ASP A 176 -9.90 -13.35 7.37
N LEU A 177 -11.11 -12.98 6.93
CA LEU A 177 -12.39 -13.20 7.62
C LEU A 177 -13.07 -14.53 7.25
N GLU A 178 -12.48 -15.34 6.37
CA GLU A 178 -13.04 -16.59 5.82
C GLU A 178 -14.35 -16.39 5.04
N ASP A 179 -14.64 -15.16 4.59
CA ASP A 179 -15.79 -14.83 3.75
C ASP A 179 -15.39 -14.94 2.27
N PHE A 180 -15.31 -16.21 1.81
CA PHE A 180 -14.74 -16.53 0.50
C PHE A 180 -15.60 -16.05 -0.67
N ASP A 181 -16.92 -15.97 -0.54
CA ASP A 181 -17.81 -15.48 -1.59
C ASP A 181 -17.60 -13.99 -1.86
N ASP A 182 -17.51 -13.19 -0.81
CA ASP A 182 -17.23 -11.76 -0.93
C ASP A 182 -15.78 -11.52 -1.37
N ALA A 183 -14.82 -12.37 -0.97
CA ALA A 183 -13.45 -12.32 -1.46
C ALA A 183 -13.40 -12.51 -2.99
N ILE A 184 -14.05 -13.57 -3.51
CA ILE A 184 -14.16 -13.86 -4.96
C ILE A 184 -14.81 -12.70 -5.69
N SER A 185 -15.92 -12.17 -5.16
CA SER A 185 -16.64 -11.03 -5.74
C SER A 185 -15.72 -9.81 -5.84
N SER A 186 -14.98 -9.51 -4.79
CA SER A 186 -14.08 -8.36 -4.71
C SER A 186 -12.90 -8.49 -5.68
N PHE A 187 -12.23 -9.65 -5.73
CA PHE A 187 -11.15 -9.88 -6.70
C PHE A 187 -11.65 -9.84 -8.16
N LYS A 188 -12.84 -10.39 -8.45
CA LYS A 188 -13.45 -10.28 -9.79
C LYS A 188 -13.65 -8.83 -10.19
N LYS A 189 -14.15 -7.98 -9.31
CA LYS A 189 -14.26 -6.53 -9.58
C LYS A 189 -12.89 -5.90 -9.82
N ALA A 190 -11.85 -6.32 -9.09
CA ALA A 190 -10.50 -5.81 -9.31
C ALA A 190 -9.96 -6.15 -10.71
N VAL A 191 -10.15 -7.37 -11.20
CA VAL A 191 -9.70 -7.79 -12.55
C VAL A 191 -10.61 -7.25 -13.66
N GLU A 192 -11.89 -7.04 -13.40
CA GLU A 192 -12.80 -6.37 -14.33
C GLU A 192 -12.34 -4.93 -14.59
N VAL A 193 -11.94 -4.20 -13.55
CA VAL A 193 -11.42 -2.83 -13.67
C VAL A 193 -10.03 -2.80 -14.30
N LYS A 194 -9.18 -3.77 -13.95
CA LYS A 194 -7.80 -3.88 -14.42
C LYS A 194 -7.47 -5.32 -14.77
N SER A 195 -7.71 -5.68 -16.04
CA SER A 195 -7.57 -7.05 -16.55
C SER A 195 -6.14 -7.62 -16.51
N ASN A 196 -5.11 -6.77 -16.38
CA ASN A 196 -3.71 -7.20 -16.23
C ASN A 196 -3.20 -7.09 -14.78
N TYR A 197 -4.07 -7.25 -13.78
CA TYR A 197 -3.69 -7.15 -12.37
C TYR A 197 -3.43 -8.53 -11.76
N SER A 198 -2.21 -9.05 -11.92
CA SER A 198 -1.76 -10.38 -11.46
C SER A 198 -2.10 -10.67 -10.00
N ALA A 199 -1.92 -9.69 -9.11
CA ALA A 199 -2.19 -9.86 -7.68
C ALA A 199 -3.67 -10.17 -7.35
N ALA A 200 -4.63 -9.72 -8.17
CA ALA A 200 -6.03 -10.07 -7.99
C ALA A 200 -6.34 -11.47 -8.53
N TYR A 201 -5.73 -11.89 -9.62
CA TYR A 201 -5.80 -13.26 -10.10
C TYR A 201 -5.18 -14.26 -9.12
N HIS A 202 -4.04 -13.90 -8.51
CA HIS A 202 -3.44 -14.68 -7.44
C HIS A 202 -4.41 -14.83 -6.25
N GLY A 203 -5.05 -13.72 -5.79
CA GLY A 203 -6.07 -13.75 -4.75
C GLY A 203 -7.27 -14.63 -5.10
N LEU A 204 -7.77 -14.55 -6.34
CA LEU A 204 -8.82 -15.45 -6.84
C LEU A 204 -8.41 -16.93 -6.74
N GLY A 205 -7.19 -17.23 -7.18
CA GLY A 205 -6.67 -18.60 -7.18
C GLY A 205 -6.59 -19.16 -5.77
N ILE A 206 -6.02 -18.41 -4.83
CA ILE A 206 -5.96 -18.82 -3.41
C ILE A 206 -7.38 -19.02 -2.84
N THR A 207 -8.29 -18.08 -3.12
CA THR A 207 -9.66 -18.16 -2.59
C THR A 207 -10.40 -19.39 -3.14
N TYR A 208 -10.26 -19.67 -4.44
CA TYR A 208 -10.83 -20.89 -5.03
C TYR A 208 -10.22 -22.17 -4.45
N ALA A 209 -8.91 -22.21 -4.18
CA ALA A 209 -8.27 -23.35 -3.51
C ALA A 209 -8.83 -23.57 -2.11
N LYS A 210 -9.04 -22.50 -1.33
CA LYS A 210 -9.62 -22.58 0.03
C LYS A 210 -11.03 -23.18 0.06
N ILE A 211 -11.84 -22.97 -0.98
CA ILE A 211 -13.17 -23.59 -1.11
C ILE A 211 -13.15 -24.92 -1.90
N GLY A 212 -11.97 -25.48 -2.16
CA GLY A 212 -11.80 -26.78 -2.86
C GLY A 212 -12.04 -26.73 -4.37
N ASN A 213 -12.22 -25.56 -4.97
CA ASN A 213 -12.43 -25.44 -6.42
C ASN A 213 -11.08 -25.31 -7.15
N TYR A 214 -10.33 -26.40 -7.17
CA TYR A 214 -8.96 -26.43 -7.70
C TYR A 214 -8.89 -26.13 -9.21
N GLY A 215 -9.94 -26.46 -9.98
CA GLY A 215 -10.01 -26.11 -11.40
C GLY A 215 -9.97 -24.59 -11.63
N LYS A 216 -10.86 -23.84 -10.95
CA LYS A 216 -10.86 -22.38 -11.03
C LYS A 216 -9.63 -21.75 -10.35
N SER A 217 -9.07 -22.43 -9.34
CA SER A 217 -7.80 -22.01 -8.73
C SER A 217 -6.68 -22.05 -9.77
N ALA A 218 -6.49 -23.18 -10.44
CA ALA A 218 -5.46 -23.35 -11.47
C ALA A 218 -5.64 -22.35 -12.64
N GLU A 219 -6.88 -22.15 -13.11
CA GLU A 219 -7.19 -21.15 -14.15
C GLU A 219 -6.74 -19.74 -13.74
N SER A 220 -7.12 -19.32 -12.52
CA SER A 220 -6.80 -17.98 -12.01
C SER A 220 -5.29 -17.82 -11.79
N LEU A 221 -4.62 -18.83 -11.22
CA LEU A 221 -3.18 -18.79 -10.96
C LEU A 221 -2.37 -18.85 -12.27
N SER A 222 -2.83 -19.61 -13.27
CA SER A 222 -2.21 -19.58 -14.62
C SER A 222 -2.24 -18.17 -15.21
N LYS A 223 -3.35 -17.44 -15.02
CA LYS A 223 -3.41 -16.05 -15.46
C LYS A 223 -2.48 -15.13 -14.63
N ALA A 224 -2.36 -15.40 -13.33
CA ALA A 224 -1.45 -14.63 -12.46
C ALA A 224 0.02 -14.80 -12.90
N VAL A 225 0.48 -16.03 -13.19
CA VAL A 225 1.86 -16.29 -13.61
C VAL A 225 2.13 -15.82 -15.04
N GLU A 226 1.15 -15.87 -15.94
CA GLU A 226 1.26 -15.25 -17.28
C GLU A 226 1.54 -13.75 -17.17
N LEU A 227 0.81 -13.05 -16.28
CA LEU A 227 0.95 -11.60 -16.09
C LEU A 227 2.18 -11.22 -15.26
N SER A 228 2.64 -12.09 -14.39
CA SER A 228 3.76 -11.84 -13.47
C SER A 228 4.61 -13.10 -13.28
N PRO A 229 5.40 -13.50 -14.28
CA PRO A 229 6.12 -14.78 -14.28
C PRO A 229 7.23 -14.88 -13.23
N LYS A 230 7.64 -13.76 -12.62
CA LYS A 230 8.68 -13.72 -11.57
C LYS A 230 8.14 -13.87 -10.16
N GLU A 231 6.84 -14.08 -9.98
CA GLU A 231 6.21 -14.21 -8.67
C GLU A 231 6.17 -15.69 -8.25
N PHE A 232 7.16 -16.13 -7.45
CA PHE A 232 7.33 -17.54 -7.08
C PHE A 232 6.13 -18.12 -6.31
N LEU A 233 5.42 -17.30 -5.52
CA LEU A 233 4.26 -17.76 -4.77
C LEU A 233 3.09 -18.13 -5.68
N SER A 234 2.91 -17.43 -6.79
CA SER A 234 1.85 -17.76 -7.76
C SER A 234 2.14 -19.12 -8.43
N TRP A 235 3.39 -19.40 -8.77
CA TRP A 235 3.82 -20.69 -9.28
C TRP A 235 3.66 -21.83 -8.26
N PHE A 236 4.01 -21.56 -7.01
CA PHE A 236 3.83 -22.51 -5.90
C PHE A 236 2.35 -22.89 -5.74
N HIS A 237 1.45 -21.92 -5.61
CA HIS A 237 0.02 -22.22 -5.48
C HIS A 237 -0.58 -22.86 -6.74
N LEU A 238 -0.03 -22.56 -7.92
CA LEU A 238 -0.41 -23.23 -9.15
C LEU A 238 -0.02 -24.71 -9.12
N ALA A 239 1.18 -25.03 -8.64
CA ALA A 239 1.62 -26.41 -8.44
C ALA A 239 0.72 -27.15 -7.44
N GLU A 240 0.38 -26.51 -6.31
CA GLU A 240 -0.57 -27.04 -5.33
C GLU A 240 -1.93 -27.35 -5.97
N ALA A 241 -2.49 -26.42 -6.75
CA ALA A 241 -3.77 -26.61 -7.42
C ALA A 241 -3.74 -27.79 -8.41
N TYR A 242 -2.68 -27.91 -9.21
CA TYR A 242 -2.51 -29.02 -10.14
C TYR A 242 -2.29 -30.36 -9.42
N ASN A 243 -1.55 -30.40 -8.32
CA ASN A 243 -1.43 -31.60 -7.49
C ASN A 243 -2.77 -32.09 -6.95
N LYS A 244 -3.63 -31.16 -6.50
CA LYS A 244 -5.01 -31.50 -6.06
C LYS A 244 -5.92 -31.97 -7.21
N LEU A 245 -5.62 -31.60 -8.44
CA LEU A 245 -6.31 -32.09 -9.66
C LEU A 245 -5.70 -33.39 -10.18
N ASN A 246 -4.61 -33.91 -9.58
CA ASN A 246 -3.80 -35.02 -10.08
C ASN A 246 -3.22 -34.78 -11.49
N ASP A 247 -3.04 -33.51 -11.88
CA ASP A 247 -2.29 -33.13 -13.07
C ASP A 247 -0.80 -32.99 -12.74
N CYS A 248 -0.16 -34.12 -12.66
CA CYS A 248 1.19 -34.28 -12.13
C CYS A 248 2.26 -33.59 -12.95
N GLU A 249 2.09 -33.57 -14.27
CA GLU A 249 3.05 -32.95 -15.17
C GLU A 249 2.96 -31.42 -15.08
N ALA A 250 1.76 -30.87 -15.07
CA ALA A 250 1.55 -29.44 -14.87
C ALA A 250 2.02 -28.99 -13.48
N ALA A 251 1.75 -29.80 -12.44
CA ALA A 251 2.21 -29.54 -11.08
C ALA A 251 3.74 -29.50 -10.99
N LYS A 252 4.42 -30.48 -11.60
CA LYS A 252 5.88 -30.55 -11.66
C LYS A 252 6.49 -29.32 -12.33
N ASN A 253 5.96 -28.92 -13.49
CA ASN A 253 6.43 -27.76 -14.21
C ASN A 253 6.26 -26.48 -13.38
N ALA A 254 5.11 -26.28 -12.78
CA ALA A 254 4.85 -25.12 -11.92
C ALA A 254 5.74 -25.10 -10.66
N ALA A 255 5.96 -26.26 -10.03
CA ALA A 255 6.84 -26.35 -8.86
C ALA A 255 8.30 -26.03 -9.21
N LEU A 256 8.79 -26.49 -10.37
CA LEU A 256 10.14 -26.16 -10.86
C LEU A 256 10.31 -24.66 -11.10
N GLU A 257 9.36 -23.99 -11.72
CA GLU A 257 9.38 -22.54 -11.90
C GLU A 257 9.44 -21.80 -10.55
N SER A 258 8.64 -22.24 -9.56
CA SER A 258 8.70 -21.67 -8.21
C SER A 258 10.09 -21.83 -7.57
N ILE A 259 10.71 -23.01 -7.72
CA ILE A 259 12.03 -23.32 -7.18
C ILE A 259 13.13 -22.51 -7.88
N ASP A 260 13.05 -22.38 -9.21
CA ASP A 260 14.02 -21.60 -9.97
C ASP A 260 14.05 -20.14 -9.55
N LEU A 261 12.87 -19.58 -9.23
CA LEU A 261 12.74 -18.22 -8.74
C LEU A 261 13.18 -18.08 -7.27
N LYS A 262 12.99 -19.11 -6.44
CA LYS A 262 13.36 -19.10 -5.02
C LYS A 262 13.82 -20.48 -4.52
N LYS A 263 15.07 -20.79 -4.74
CA LYS A 263 15.70 -22.11 -4.46
C LYS A 263 15.55 -22.61 -3.03
N ASN A 264 15.53 -21.71 -2.05
CA ASN A 264 15.45 -22.05 -0.62
C ASN A 264 14.01 -22.10 -0.07
N PHE A 265 13.01 -22.01 -0.93
CA PHE A 265 11.62 -22.07 -0.53
C PHE A 265 11.15 -23.54 -0.45
N GLY A 266 10.91 -24.03 0.76
CA GLY A 266 10.53 -25.42 1.02
C GLY A 266 9.23 -25.83 0.36
N GLY A 267 8.26 -24.91 0.23
CA GLY A 267 6.98 -25.16 -0.42
C GLY A 267 7.10 -25.62 -1.88
N GLY A 268 7.98 -25.00 -2.66
CA GLY A 268 8.24 -25.43 -4.04
C GLY A 268 8.79 -26.86 -4.13
N TRP A 269 9.75 -27.20 -3.26
CA TRP A 269 10.28 -28.57 -3.17
C TRP A 269 9.26 -29.57 -2.67
N PHE A 270 8.36 -29.16 -1.76
CA PHE A 270 7.29 -29.99 -1.26
C PHE A 270 6.29 -30.34 -2.37
N GLU A 271 5.79 -29.36 -3.11
CA GLU A 271 4.87 -29.59 -4.22
C GLU A 271 5.50 -30.41 -5.34
N LEU A 272 6.80 -30.23 -5.60
CA LEU A 272 7.54 -31.08 -6.54
C LEU A 272 7.59 -32.54 -6.07
N GLY A 273 7.79 -32.75 -4.77
CA GLY A 273 7.75 -34.08 -4.16
C GLY A 273 6.40 -34.78 -4.31
N ILE A 274 5.31 -34.03 -4.11
CA ILE A 274 3.94 -34.53 -4.35
C ILE A 274 3.75 -34.89 -5.83
N ALA A 275 4.15 -34.00 -6.74
CA ALA A 275 4.02 -34.21 -8.19
C ALA A 275 4.80 -35.45 -8.68
N GLU A 276 5.99 -35.70 -8.14
CA GLU A 276 6.82 -36.89 -8.49
C GLU A 276 6.22 -38.21 -7.96
N TYR A 277 5.43 -38.20 -6.88
CA TYR A 277 4.76 -39.37 -6.31
C TYR A 277 3.29 -39.45 -6.68
N CYS A 278 2.92 -38.83 -7.73
CA CYS A 278 1.56 -38.65 -8.21
C CYS A 278 0.71 -39.95 -8.16
N GLY A 279 -0.40 -39.89 -7.46
CA GLY A 279 -1.33 -41.03 -7.35
C GLY A 279 -0.71 -42.28 -6.74
N GLY A 280 0.40 -42.20 -6.03
CA GLY A 280 1.11 -43.35 -5.42
C GLY A 280 1.91 -44.19 -6.39
N LYS A 281 1.97 -43.83 -7.67
CA LYS A 281 2.57 -44.64 -8.75
C LYS A 281 3.85 -44.02 -9.32
N GLY A 282 4.28 -42.84 -8.83
CA GLY A 282 5.42 -42.11 -9.33
C GLY A 282 6.77 -42.60 -8.80
N ASN A 283 7.80 -41.79 -9.01
CA ASN A 283 9.17 -42.08 -8.59
C ASN A 283 9.37 -41.81 -7.09
N LYS A 284 9.25 -42.87 -6.26
CA LYS A 284 9.42 -42.80 -4.80
C LYS A 284 10.75 -42.14 -4.38
N ASN A 285 11.86 -42.52 -5.01
CA ASN A 285 13.18 -42.01 -4.62
C ASN A 285 13.31 -40.51 -4.95
N SER A 286 12.83 -40.08 -6.10
CA SER A 286 12.81 -38.65 -6.49
C SER A 286 11.95 -37.83 -5.54
N SER A 287 10.74 -38.32 -5.25
CA SER A 287 9.80 -37.69 -4.32
C SER A 287 10.42 -37.51 -2.92
N ILE A 288 11.01 -38.57 -2.34
CA ILE A 288 11.67 -38.52 -1.04
C ILE A 288 12.80 -37.49 -1.05
N ASN A 289 13.64 -37.47 -2.10
CA ASN A 289 14.73 -36.52 -2.21
C ASN A 289 14.22 -35.06 -2.22
N HIS A 290 13.10 -34.79 -2.89
CA HIS A 290 12.48 -33.44 -2.89
C HIS A 290 11.90 -33.08 -1.53
N PHE A 291 11.22 -34.00 -0.83
CA PHE A 291 10.78 -33.76 0.55
C PHE A 291 11.94 -33.55 1.53
N GLU A 292 13.07 -34.23 1.35
CA GLU A 292 14.28 -33.99 2.15
C GLU A 292 14.83 -32.56 1.94
N LYS A 293 14.73 -32.00 0.73
CA LYS A 293 15.04 -30.59 0.48
C LYS A 293 14.02 -29.65 1.13
N ALA A 294 12.72 -29.97 1.04
CA ALA A 294 11.66 -29.20 1.70
C ALA A 294 11.82 -29.18 3.22
N ARG A 295 12.29 -30.30 3.83
CA ARG A 295 12.53 -30.44 5.27
C ARG A 295 13.55 -29.44 5.82
N ASN A 296 14.44 -28.90 5.00
CA ASN A 296 15.40 -27.88 5.41
C ASN A 296 14.75 -26.53 5.72
N ASP A 297 13.56 -26.29 5.19
CA ASP A 297 12.74 -25.13 5.53
C ASP A 297 11.93 -25.40 6.79
N ARG A 298 12.04 -24.52 7.79
CA ARG A 298 11.40 -24.67 9.10
C ARG A 298 9.88 -24.83 9.02
N GLU A 299 9.27 -24.09 8.10
CA GLU A 299 7.80 -24.08 7.93
C GLU A 299 7.31 -25.40 7.33
N TRP A 300 8.08 -26.00 6.44
CA TRP A 300 7.72 -27.22 5.70
C TRP A 300 8.22 -28.51 6.32
N ARG A 301 9.09 -28.44 7.33
CA ARG A 301 9.75 -29.60 7.92
C ARG A 301 8.81 -30.72 8.32
N LYS A 302 7.80 -30.40 9.13
CA LYS A 302 6.88 -31.42 9.65
C LYS A 302 6.07 -32.11 8.55
N MET A 303 5.62 -31.32 7.57
CA MET A 303 4.84 -31.86 6.44
C MET A 303 5.73 -32.73 5.55
N ALA A 304 6.97 -32.31 5.31
CA ALA A 304 7.92 -33.09 4.53
C ALA A 304 8.30 -34.43 5.23
N GLU A 305 8.52 -34.42 6.54
CA GLU A 305 8.79 -35.64 7.34
C GLU A 305 7.60 -36.62 7.28
N TYR A 306 6.37 -36.10 7.40
CA TYR A 306 5.16 -36.89 7.25
C TYR A 306 5.09 -37.55 5.87
N GLU A 307 5.31 -36.79 4.79
CA GLU A 307 5.24 -37.31 3.43
C GLU A 307 6.39 -38.30 3.15
N ILE A 308 7.59 -38.11 3.69
CA ILE A 308 8.69 -39.07 3.60
C ILE A 308 8.27 -40.40 4.23
N ASP A 309 7.69 -40.39 5.44
CA ASP A 309 7.23 -41.61 6.10
C ASP A 309 6.10 -42.27 5.33
N ARG A 310 5.13 -41.49 4.81
CA ARG A 310 4.02 -42.00 3.99
C ARG A 310 4.49 -42.69 2.71
N VAL A 311 5.49 -42.10 2.02
CA VAL A 311 6.05 -42.71 0.80
C VAL A 311 6.89 -43.96 1.12
N ARG A 312 7.58 -44.00 2.24
CA ARG A 312 8.39 -45.15 2.67
C ARG A 312 7.55 -46.31 3.18
N ASN A 313 6.48 -46.04 3.91
CA ASN A 313 5.65 -46.99 4.63
C ASN A 313 4.14 -46.79 4.29
N PRO A 314 3.73 -46.95 3.03
CA PRO A 314 2.34 -46.64 2.60
C PRO A 314 1.31 -47.46 3.37
N GLU A 315 1.65 -48.70 3.78
CA GLU A 315 0.76 -49.60 4.52
C GLU A 315 0.30 -49.05 5.89
N LYS A 316 0.98 -48.07 6.44
CA LYS A 316 0.56 -47.38 7.69
C LYS A 316 -0.56 -46.37 7.46
N TYR A 317 -0.80 -45.96 6.21
CA TYR A 317 -1.69 -44.85 5.82
C TYR A 317 -2.83 -45.30 4.91
N GLU A 318 -2.87 -46.58 4.51
CA GLU A 318 -3.94 -47.24 3.74
C GLU A 318 -5.00 -47.79 4.71
N GLN A 319 -5.76 -46.89 5.42
CA GLN A 319 -6.97 -47.30 6.19
C GLN A 319 -8.21 -46.75 5.57
#